data_8a74f824acdc181afbfaec7ccc65776f
#
_entry.id   8a74f824acdc181afbfaec7ccc65776f
#
_cell.length_a   1.000
_cell.length_b   1.000
_cell.length_c   1.000
_cell.angle_alpha   90.00
_cell.angle_beta   90.00
_cell.angle_gamma   90.00
#
_symmetry.space_group_name_H-M   'P 1'
#
loop_
_entity.id
_entity.type
_entity.pdbx_description
1 polymer ?
#
loop_
_entity_poly.entity_id
_entity_poly.type
_entity_poly.pdbx_seq_one_letter_code
_entity_poly.pdbx_strand_id
1 'polypeptide(L)'
;MKLLDAQKKYFKGNLHAHTTRSDGRKSPEDVIAEYAANGYDFLALTDHWRIGSESRYENMLVMPGIEYDFTFETQVLHLIGLYPSAEDESGVERGMAHAEVIRRINACGGVPIAAHPAWSLNTTEFLKRLDGVSLAEVYNTLSGEP
;
A
#
# COMPACT_ATOMS: atom_id res chain seq x y z
N MET A 1 -4.92 -16.52 -21.52
CA MET A 1 -3.62 -16.18 -20.95
C MET A 1 -3.46 -16.88 -19.62
N LYS A 2 -2.43 -17.71 -19.41
CA LYS A 2 -2.14 -18.24 -18.06
C LYS A 2 -1.38 -17.17 -17.28
N LEU A 3 -2.00 -16.60 -16.27
CA LEU A 3 -1.40 -15.60 -15.38
C LEU A 3 -0.37 -16.23 -14.43
N LEU A 4 -0.55 -17.52 -14.09
CA LEU A 4 0.30 -18.24 -13.14
C LEU A 4 0.93 -19.45 -13.79
N ASP A 5 2.20 -19.69 -13.52
CA ASP A 5 2.95 -20.85 -13.94
C ASP A 5 2.92 -21.91 -12.82
N ALA A 6 2.31 -23.07 -13.07
CA ALA A 6 2.15 -24.13 -12.06
C ALA A 6 3.48 -24.71 -11.54
N GLN A 7 4.61 -24.43 -12.19
CA GLN A 7 5.94 -24.87 -11.76
C GLN A 7 6.63 -23.87 -10.83
N LYS A 8 6.08 -22.67 -10.63
CA LYS A 8 6.62 -21.63 -9.75
C LYS A 8 5.98 -21.67 -8.39
N LYS A 9 6.75 -21.34 -7.36
CA LYS A 9 6.24 -21.07 -6.02
C LYS A 9 5.66 -19.65 -6.01
N TYR A 10 4.45 -19.51 -5.49
CA TYR A 10 3.79 -18.24 -5.29
C TYR A 10 3.62 -17.98 -3.80
N PHE A 11 3.65 -16.70 -3.43
CA PHE A 11 3.39 -16.24 -2.08
C PHE A 11 2.08 -15.48 -2.04
N LYS A 12 1.29 -15.71 -1.01
CA LYS A 12 0.02 -15.03 -0.76
C LYS A 12 0.28 -13.81 0.12
N GLY A 13 -0.06 -12.62 -0.34
CA GLY A 13 0.15 -11.41 0.43
C GLY A 13 -0.95 -10.38 0.25
N ASN A 14 -0.98 -9.41 1.16
CA ASN A 14 -1.77 -8.20 1.03
C ASN A 14 -0.86 -6.99 1.30
N LEU A 15 -0.92 -6.00 0.40
CA LEU A 15 -0.09 -4.80 0.46
C LEU A 15 -0.89 -3.55 0.86
N HIS A 16 -2.17 -3.71 1.24
CA HIS A 16 -3.04 -2.61 1.62
C HIS A 16 -4.00 -3.07 2.73
N ALA A 17 -3.73 -2.69 3.96
CA ALA A 17 -4.58 -3.02 5.11
C ALA A 17 -4.52 -1.91 6.16
N HIS A 18 -5.70 -1.56 6.70
CA HIS A 18 -5.87 -0.55 7.74
C HIS A 18 -6.17 -1.17 9.10
N THR A 19 -5.75 -0.48 10.13
CA THR A 19 -5.97 -0.85 11.53
C THR A 19 -6.66 0.28 12.30
N THR A 20 -6.90 0.08 13.59
CA THR A 20 -7.41 1.15 14.48
C THR A 20 -6.43 2.31 14.66
N ARG A 21 -5.24 2.26 14.06
CA ARG A 21 -4.32 3.39 14.00
C ARG A 21 -4.76 4.47 13.00
N SER A 22 -5.64 4.11 12.06
CA SER A 22 -6.34 5.06 11.17
C SER A 22 -7.85 4.80 11.19
N ASP A 23 -8.40 4.20 10.18
CA ASP A 23 -9.84 4.01 9.98
C ASP A 23 -10.26 2.53 9.92
N GLY A 24 -9.32 1.61 10.12
CA GLY A 24 -9.60 0.18 10.26
C GLY A 24 -10.33 -0.15 11.55
N ARG A 25 -10.96 -1.34 11.60
CA ARG A 25 -11.82 -1.76 12.70
C ARG A 25 -11.12 -2.64 13.75
N LYS A 26 -9.96 -3.20 13.42
CA LYS A 26 -9.20 -4.13 14.28
C LYS A 26 -7.86 -3.53 14.66
N SER A 27 -7.34 -3.95 15.80
CA SER A 27 -5.98 -3.57 16.21
C SER A 27 -4.93 -4.11 15.22
N PRO A 28 -3.72 -3.53 15.14
CA PRO A 28 -2.64 -4.10 14.34
C PRO A 28 -2.39 -5.57 14.65
N GLU A 29 -2.40 -5.94 15.92
CA GLU A 29 -2.17 -7.31 16.38
C GLU A 29 -3.25 -8.26 15.89
N ASP A 30 -4.52 -7.86 15.96
CA ASP A 30 -5.65 -8.66 15.48
C ASP A 30 -5.62 -8.83 13.96
N VAL A 31 -5.29 -7.76 13.22
CA VAL A 31 -5.16 -7.83 11.76
C VAL A 31 -4.03 -8.80 11.37
N ILE A 32 -2.86 -8.67 11.98
CA ILE A 32 -1.72 -9.54 11.72
C ILE A 32 -2.09 -11.01 12.00
N ALA A 33 -2.69 -11.28 13.17
CA ALA A 33 -3.09 -12.64 13.55
C ALA A 33 -4.12 -13.24 12.59
N GLU A 34 -5.09 -12.45 12.12
CA GLU A 34 -6.11 -12.89 11.17
C GLU A 34 -5.52 -13.23 9.80
N TYR A 35 -4.63 -12.39 9.26
CA TYR A 35 -3.94 -12.68 8.00
C TYR A 35 -3.06 -13.92 8.10
N ALA A 36 -2.31 -14.09 9.19
CA ALA A 36 -1.50 -15.28 9.44
C ALA A 36 -2.37 -16.55 9.52
N ALA A 37 -3.48 -16.52 10.28
CA ALA A 37 -4.44 -17.64 10.39
C ALA A 37 -5.07 -18.01 9.04
N ASN A 38 -5.15 -17.09 8.08
CA ASN A 38 -5.63 -17.30 6.73
C ASN A 38 -4.53 -17.68 5.73
N GLY A 39 -3.32 -18.00 6.20
CA GLY A 39 -2.21 -18.51 5.40
C GLY A 39 -1.58 -17.47 4.46
N TYR A 40 -1.51 -16.21 4.89
CA TYR A 40 -0.75 -15.20 4.17
C TYR A 40 0.74 -15.34 4.48
N ASP A 41 1.58 -15.12 3.48
CA ASP A 41 3.04 -15.17 3.60
C ASP A 41 3.61 -13.77 3.92
N PHE A 42 2.91 -12.71 3.51
CA PHE A 42 3.29 -11.33 3.83
C PHE A 42 2.08 -10.40 3.92
N LEU A 43 2.25 -9.33 4.69
CA LEU A 43 1.25 -8.29 4.92
C LEU A 43 1.94 -6.93 5.06
N ALA A 44 1.40 -5.88 4.43
CA ALA A 44 1.75 -4.49 4.75
C ALA A 44 0.59 -3.83 5.51
N LEU A 45 0.87 -3.25 6.67
CA LEU A 45 -0.05 -2.36 7.35
C LEU A 45 0.18 -0.95 6.80
N THR A 46 -0.86 -0.38 6.22
CA THR A 46 -0.81 0.87 5.46
C THR A 46 -1.80 1.89 6.00
N ASP A 47 -1.82 2.06 7.30
CA ASP A 47 -2.67 3.06 7.96
C ASP A 47 -2.43 4.46 7.38
N HIS A 48 -3.47 5.28 7.28
CA HIS A 48 -3.39 6.64 6.75
C HIS A 48 -2.38 7.49 7.53
N TRP A 49 -1.33 7.97 6.85
CA TRP A 49 -0.29 8.84 7.40
C TRP A 49 0.42 8.28 8.65
N ARG A 50 0.45 6.96 8.77
CA ARG A 50 1.11 6.27 9.88
C ARG A 50 1.85 5.04 9.36
N ILE A 51 3.18 5.08 9.41
CA ILE A 51 3.99 3.94 9.00
C ILE A 51 3.71 2.71 9.87
N GLY A 52 3.54 1.57 9.23
CA GLY A 52 3.54 0.27 9.87
C GLY A 52 4.94 -0.12 10.34
N SER A 53 5.04 -0.99 11.32
CA SER A 53 6.31 -1.53 11.77
C SER A 53 6.66 -2.81 11.00
N GLU A 54 7.96 -3.02 10.75
CA GLU A 54 8.47 -4.30 10.30
C GLU A 54 8.45 -5.32 11.43
N SER A 55 7.98 -6.51 11.16
CA SER A 55 8.02 -7.63 12.09
C SER A 55 7.83 -8.97 11.37
N ARG A 56 8.00 -10.06 12.12
CA ARG A 56 7.56 -11.39 11.72
C ARG A 56 6.55 -11.91 12.72
N TYR A 57 5.48 -12.44 12.20
CA TYR A 57 4.48 -13.15 12.99
C TYR A 57 4.38 -14.58 12.46
N GLU A 58 4.84 -15.55 13.25
CA GLU A 58 5.05 -16.92 12.80
C GLU A 58 5.92 -16.98 11.52
N ASN A 59 5.34 -17.43 10.40
CA ASN A 59 6.01 -17.50 9.11
C ASN A 59 5.68 -16.32 8.19
N MET A 60 4.81 -15.41 8.62
CA MET A 60 4.37 -14.26 7.83
C MET A 60 5.30 -13.06 8.05
N LEU A 61 5.72 -12.42 6.97
CA LEU A 61 6.44 -11.15 7.00
C LEU A 61 5.43 -10.01 7.12
N VAL A 62 5.59 -9.14 8.12
CA VAL A 62 4.89 -7.85 8.20
C VAL A 62 5.83 -6.77 7.69
N MET A 63 5.40 -6.03 6.68
CA MET A 63 6.20 -5.03 5.98
C MET A 63 5.77 -3.61 6.40
N PRO A 64 6.70 -2.66 6.51
CA PRO A 64 6.36 -1.26 6.75
C PRO A 64 5.67 -0.67 5.50
N GLY A 65 4.53 -0.08 5.74
CA GLY A 65 3.75 0.59 4.70
C GLY A 65 2.98 1.77 5.27
N ILE A 66 2.49 2.62 4.40
CA ILE A 66 1.70 3.81 4.73
C ILE A 66 0.81 4.17 3.56
N GLU A 67 -0.41 4.61 3.80
CA GLU A 67 -1.25 5.21 2.77
C GLU A 67 -1.29 6.72 2.93
N TYR A 68 -0.96 7.41 1.85
CA TYR A 68 -1.06 8.85 1.72
C TYR A 68 -2.30 9.24 0.90
N ASP A 69 -3.03 10.24 1.35
CA ASP A 69 -4.14 10.82 0.63
C ASP A 69 -3.81 12.25 0.17
N PHE A 70 -4.04 12.51 -1.12
CA PHE A 70 -3.79 13.80 -1.74
C PHE A 70 -5.01 14.27 -2.52
N THR A 71 -5.23 15.58 -2.51
CA THR A 71 -6.11 16.24 -3.48
C THR A 71 -5.23 16.94 -4.50
N PHE A 72 -5.40 16.61 -5.76
CA PHE A 72 -4.66 17.20 -6.87
C PHE A 72 -5.62 17.58 -7.99
N GLU A 73 -5.75 18.87 -8.26
CA GLU A 73 -6.76 19.41 -9.18
C GLU A 73 -8.17 18.96 -8.72
N THR A 74 -8.85 18.17 -9.52
CA THR A 74 -10.18 17.59 -9.25
C THR A 74 -10.13 16.11 -8.88
N GLN A 75 -8.92 15.54 -8.73
CA GLN A 75 -8.71 14.11 -8.43
C GLN A 75 -8.33 13.94 -6.97
N VAL A 76 -8.79 12.84 -6.37
CA VAL A 76 -8.27 12.32 -5.11
C VAL A 76 -7.30 11.19 -5.46
N LEU A 77 -6.07 11.30 -5.02
CA LEU A 77 -5.06 10.25 -5.17
C LEU A 77 -4.79 9.63 -3.80
N HIS A 78 -4.98 8.33 -3.72
CA HIS A 78 -4.46 7.51 -2.62
C HIS A 78 -3.20 6.81 -3.11
N LEU A 79 -2.14 6.90 -2.34
CA LEU A 79 -0.83 6.39 -2.68
C LEU A 79 -0.30 5.53 -1.54
N ILE A 80 -0.08 4.25 -1.79
CA ILE A 80 0.63 3.39 -0.84
C ILE A 80 2.12 3.56 -1.06
N GLY A 81 2.86 3.82 0.03
CA GLY A 81 4.30 3.69 0.09
C GLY A 81 4.66 2.43 0.84
N LEU A 82 5.33 1.48 0.18
CA LEU A 82 5.99 0.37 0.85
C LEU A 82 7.45 0.71 1.05
N TYR A 83 7.99 0.44 2.22
CA TYR A 83 9.36 0.80 2.59
C TYR A 83 10.22 -0.44 2.87
N PRO A 84 11.55 -0.39 2.59
CA PRO A 84 12.46 -1.46 2.99
C PRO A 84 12.53 -1.64 4.50
N SER A 85 12.48 -0.53 5.26
CA SER A 85 12.34 -0.52 6.71
C SER A 85 11.46 0.65 7.17
N ALA A 86 10.95 0.60 8.40
CA ALA A 86 10.16 1.70 8.95
C ALA A 86 10.99 2.99 9.15
N GLU A 87 12.31 2.89 9.26
CA GLU A 87 13.24 4.02 9.39
C GLU A 87 13.44 4.76 8.06
N ASP A 88 13.14 4.13 6.92
CA ASP A 88 13.27 4.72 5.60
C ASP A 88 12.13 5.71 5.27
N GLU A 89 11.02 5.66 6.00
CA GLU A 89 9.96 6.67 5.92
C GLU A 89 10.43 7.96 6.58
N SER A 90 11.32 8.69 5.93
CA SER A 90 11.88 9.91 6.47
C SER A 90 11.33 11.18 5.82
N GLY A 91 10.78 12.06 6.66
CA GLY A 91 10.48 13.43 6.29
C GLY A 91 9.33 13.59 5.30
N VAL A 92 8.39 12.65 5.20
CA VAL A 92 7.15 12.86 4.48
C VAL A 92 6.12 13.48 5.44
N GLU A 93 5.66 14.69 5.10
CA GLU A 93 4.72 15.46 5.91
C GLU A 93 3.45 15.78 5.14
N ARG A 94 2.35 15.95 5.86
CA ARG A 94 1.09 16.46 5.29
C ARG A 94 1.33 17.82 4.63
N GLY A 95 0.78 17.98 3.42
CA GLY A 95 0.94 19.20 2.63
C GLY A 95 2.08 19.14 1.60
N MET A 96 2.91 18.10 1.61
CA MET A 96 3.83 17.85 0.50
C MET A 96 3.07 17.51 -0.78
N ALA A 97 3.61 17.92 -1.93
CA ALA A 97 3.08 17.50 -3.21
C ALA A 97 3.28 16.00 -3.43
N HIS A 98 2.28 15.32 -3.98
CA HIS A 98 2.34 13.87 -4.27
C HIS A 98 3.59 13.47 -5.07
N ALA A 99 4.03 14.29 -6.04
CA ALA A 99 5.24 14.03 -6.82
C ALA A 99 6.51 13.98 -5.96
N GLU A 100 6.61 14.84 -4.94
CA GLU A 100 7.73 14.82 -4.00
C GLU A 100 7.69 13.57 -3.11
N VAL A 101 6.51 13.15 -2.66
CA VAL A 101 6.35 11.94 -1.86
C VAL A 101 6.73 10.70 -2.68
N ILE A 102 6.28 10.59 -3.93
CA ILE A 102 6.67 9.52 -4.86
C ILE A 102 8.19 9.46 -5.03
N ARG A 103 8.82 10.63 -5.24
CA ARG A 103 10.27 10.72 -5.39
C ARG A 103 11.01 10.24 -4.14
N ARG A 104 10.54 10.58 -2.95
CA ARG A 104 11.13 10.13 -1.67
C ARG A 104 10.98 8.63 -1.46
N ILE A 105 9.82 8.06 -1.73
CA ILE A 105 9.59 6.61 -1.65
C ILE A 105 10.58 5.88 -2.56
N ASN A 106 10.73 6.32 -3.82
CA ASN A 106 11.67 5.71 -4.75
C ASN A 106 13.13 5.89 -4.31
N ALA A 107 13.48 7.06 -3.76
CA ALA A 107 14.85 7.37 -3.36
C ALA A 107 15.38 6.49 -2.21
N CYS A 108 14.50 6.03 -1.32
CA CYS A 108 14.87 5.09 -0.25
C CYS A 108 14.76 3.60 -0.67
N GLY A 109 14.46 3.33 -1.94
CA GLY A 109 14.25 1.96 -2.45
C GLY A 109 12.88 1.39 -2.13
N GLY A 110 11.93 2.23 -1.73
CA GLY A 110 10.55 1.86 -1.52
C GLY A 110 9.76 1.74 -2.82
N VAL A 111 8.52 1.31 -2.74
CA VAL A 111 7.63 1.09 -3.89
C VAL A 111 6.36 1.91 -3.74
N PRO A 112 6.14 2.94 -4.58
CA PRO A 112 4.88 3.68 -4.61
C PRO A 112 3.85 2.93 -5.46
N ILE A 113 2.61 2.79 -4.94
CA ILE A 113 1.50 2.09 -5.59
C ILE A 113 0.28 3.01 -5.60
N ALA A 114 -0.36 3.20 -6.75
CA ALA A 114 -1.66 3.88 -6.82
C ALA A 114 -2.74 2.97 -6.21
N ALA A 115 -3.28 3.38 -5.06
CA ALA A 115 -4.32 2.63 -4.37
C ALA A 115 -5.67 2.81 -5.05
N HIS A 116 -6.46 1.73 -5.16
CA HIS A 116 -7.85 1.70 -5.66
C HIS A 116 -8.23 2.84 -6.64
N PRO A 117 -7.54 2.99 -7.77
CA PRO A 117 -7.77 4.12 -8.67
C PRO A 117 -9.20 4.16 -9.24
N ALA A 118 -9.85 3.01 -9.37
CA ALA A 118 -11.25 2.93 -9.80
C ALA A 118 -12.20 3.56 -8.76
N TRP A 119 -12.02 3.25 -7.49
CA TRP A 119 -12.80 3.85 -6.39
C TRP A 119 -12.55 5.36 -6.27
N SER A 120 -11.30 5.79 -6.43
CA SER A 120 -10.89 7.19 -6.38
C SER A 120 -11.31 7.97 -7.64
N LEU A 121 -11.96 7.31 -8.62
CA LEU A 121 -12.36 7.86 -9.91
C LEU A 121 -11.19 8.49 -10.68
N ASN A 122 -9.99 7.94 -10.51
CA ASN A 122 -8.82 8.42 -11.22
C ASN A 122 -8.91 8.06 -12.72
N THR A 123 -8.72 9.06 -13.56
CA THR A 123 -8.67 8.82 -15.00
C THR A 123 -7.36 8.19 -15.42
N THR A 124 -7.36 7.47 -16.55
CA THR A 124 -6.14 6.90 -17.14
C THR A 124 -5.11 7.98 -17.45
N GLU A 125 -5.56 9.15 -17.91
CA GLU A 125 -4.72 10.31 -18.21
C GLU A 125 -4.05 10.85 -16.94
N PHE A 126 -4.78 10.88 -15.83
CA PHE A 126 -4.24 11.27 -14.53
C PHE A 126 -3.17 10.28 -14.06
N LEU A 127 -3.48 8.97 -14.08
CA LEU A 127 -2.53 7.93 -13.64
C LEU A 127 -1.24 7.93 -14.46
N LYS A 128 -1.31 8.18 -15.76
CA LYS A 128 -0.12 8.30 -16.63
C LYS A 128 0.79 9.48 -16.28
N ARG A 129 0.29 10.47 -15.56
CA ARG A 129 1.06 11.65 -15.11
C ARG A 129 1.77 11.41 -13.77
N LEU A 130 1.52 10.29 -13.09
CA LEU A 130 2.17 9.93 -11.83
C LEU A 130 3.57 9.36 -12.11
N ASP A 131 4.51 10.26 -12.38
CA ASP A 131 5.90 9.87 -12.65
C ASP A 131 6.51 9.16 -11.43
N GLY A 132 7.14 8.01 -11.68
CA GLY A 132 7.73 7.17 -10.64
C GLY A 132 6.78 6.16 -9.99
N VAL A 133 5.49 6.15 -10.32
CA VAL A 133 4.54 5.11 -9.91
C VAL A 133 4.42 4.08 -11.03
N SER A 134 4.77 2.82 -10.74
CA SER A 134 4.72 1.74 -11.73
C SER A 134 3.71 0.64 -11.40
N LEU A 135 3.06 0.71 -10.25
CA LEU A 135 2.08 -0.25 -9.76
C LEU A 135 0.75 0.43 -9.42
N ALA A 136 -0.35 -0.29 -9.61
CA ALA A 136 -1.67 0.15 -9.19
C ALA A 136 -2.48 -1.06 -8.70
N GLU A 137 -3.37 -0.84 -7.74
CA GLU A 137 -4.37 -1.84 -7.38
C GLU A 137 -5.38 -1.98 -8.53
N VAL A 138 -5.56 -3.22 -8.98
CA VAL A 138 -6.59 -3.56 -9.98
C VAL A 138 -7.92 -3.86 -9.30
N TYR A 139 -7.88 -4.40 -8.11
CA TYR A 139 -9.05 -4.77 -7.31
C TYR A 139 -8.82 -4.46 -5.83
N ASN A 140 -9.81 -3.86 -5.19
CA ASN A 140 -9.83 -3.63 -3.75
C ASN A 140 -11.21 -3.99 -3.20
N THR A 141 -11.26 -4.93 -2.25
CA THR A 141 -12.52 -5.52 -1.74
C THR A 141 -13.45 -4.49 -1.09
N LEU A 142 -12.89 -3.49 -0.39
CA LEU A 142 -13.70 -2.47 0.28
C LEU A 142 -14.22 -1.41 -0.69
N SER A 143 -13.54 -1.26 -1.82
CA SER A 143 -13.89 -0.26 -2.85
C SER A 143 -14.93 -0.79 -3.85
N GLY A 144 -15.35 -2.06 -3.71
CA GLY A 144 -16.26 -2.70 -4.64
C GLY A 144 -15.54 -3.23 -5.89
N GLU A 145 -16.33 -3.68 -6.85
CA GLU A 145 -15.80 -4.17 -8.13
C GLU A 145 -15.14 -3.04 -8.94
N PRO A 146 -14.15 -3.39 -9.76
CA PRO A 146 -13.47 -2.44 -10.63
C PRO A 146 -14.39 -1.85 -11.69
#